data_916fc1db05f1c2b969237195257cf1fe
#
_entry.id   916fc1db05f1c2b969237195257cf1fe
#
_cell.length_a   1.000
_cell.length_b   1.000
_cell.length_c   1.000
_cell.angle_alpha   90.00
_cell.angle_beta   90.00
_cell.angle_gamma   90.00
#
_symmetry.space_group_name_H-M   'P 1'
#
loop_
_entity.id
_entity.type
_entity.pdbx_description
1 polymer ?
#
loop_
_entity_poly.entity_id
_entity_poly.type
_entity_poly.pdbx_seq_one_letter_code
_entity_poly.pdbx_strand_id
1 'polypeptide(L)'
;RDLNRYRWNKVRLEKSLKNKNSKQTIYYKNMTNLLKVRKKQKAFHPDAAQTTLKFGSKIFAIKRLSIDKKQSITCLTNVTCEKQLVNLNMNKGKFKNLLQDKLIFVNKRLELKPFQTVWITN
;
A
#
# COMPACT_ATOMS: atom_id res chain seq x y z
N ARG A 1 27.24 -4.08 14.70
CA ARG A 1 26.45 -4.35 13.47
C ARG A 1 26.03 -5.81 13.33
N ASP A 2 26.79 -6.77 13.88
CA ASP A 2 26.42 -8.21 13.77
C ASP A 2 25.26 -8.61 14.68
N LEU A 3 25.01 -7.92 15.78
CA LEU A 3 23.92 -8.19 16.72
C LEU A 3 22.51 -7.98 16.13
N ASN A 4 22.35 -7.14 15.10
CA ASN A 4 21.03 -6.80 14.55
C ASN A 4 20.74 -7.40 13.17
N ARG A 5 21.63 -8.27 12.65
CA ARG A 5 21.44 -8.89 11.34
C ARG A 5 21.51 -10.39 11.44
N TYR A 6 20.34 -11.02 11.41
CA TYR A 6 20.28 -12.47 11.26
C TYR A 6 20.85 -12.90 9.89
N ARG A 7 21.88 -13.76 9.93
CA ARG A 7 22.46 -14.33 8.70
C ARG A 7 21.66 -15.57 8.31
N TRP A 8 20.92 -15.45 7.22
CA TRP A 8 20.18 -16.57 6.68
C TRP A 8 21.13 -17.60 6.04
N ASN A 9 20.91 -18.88 6.36
CA ASN A 9 21.52 -19.95 5.60
C ASN A 9 20.86 -19.99 4.22
N LYS A 10 21.69 -19.88 3.14
CA LYS A 10 21.22 -19.80 1.75
C LYS A 10 20.33 -20.97 1.37
N VAL A 11 20.77 -22.21 1.67
CA VAL A 11 20.02 -23.44 1.32
C VAL A 11 18.65 -23.45 2.01
N ARG A 12 18.60 -23.08 3.29
CA ARG A 12 17.34 -23.00 4.04
C ARG A 12 16.40 -21.94 3.48
N LEU A 13 16.94 -20.78 3.09
CA LEU A 13 16.15 -19.69 2.50
C LEU A 13 15.58 -20.13 1.14
N GLU A 14 16.41 -20.71 0.27
CA GLU A 14 15.97 -21.20 -1.04
C GLU A 14 14.88 -22.28 -0.92
N LYS A 15 15.03 -23.22 0.03
CA LYS A 15 13.98 -24.21 0.33
C LYS A 15 12.68 -23.54 0.78
N SER A 16 12.76 -22.55 1.66
CA SER A 16 11.60 -21.77 2.09
C SER A 16 10.93 -21.05 0.94
N LEU A 17 11.70 -20.41 0.04
CA LEU A 17 11.17 -19.67 -1.10
C LEU A 17 10.54 -20.56 -2.17
N LYS A 18 10.96 -21.83 -2.27
CA LYS A 18 10.31 -22.84 -3.15
C LYS A 18 8.93 -23.25 -2.60
N ASN A 19 8.73 -23.22 -1.30
CA ASN A 19 7.44 -23.54 -0.69
C ASN A 19 6.48 -22.32 -0.79
N LYS A 20 5.44 -22.43 -1.65
CA LYS A 20 4.46 -21.35 -1.90
C LYS A 20 3.71 -20.90 -0.65
N ASN A 21 3.58 -21.77 0.36
CA ASN A 21 2.83 -21.52 1.60
C ASN A 21 3.73 -21.05 2.75
N SER A 22 5.04 -20.97 2.55
CA SER A 22 5.93 -20.44 3.58
C SER A 22 5.70 -18.94 3.81
N LYS A 23 5.83 -18.49 5.06
CA LYS A 23 5.74 -17.06 5.41
C LYS A 23 6.73 -16.23 4.57
N GLN A 24 7.95 -16.72 4.40
CA GLN A 24 9.00 -16.07 3.62
C GLN A 24 8.57 -15.83 2.16
N THR A 25 7.98 -16.84 1.51
CA THR A 25 7.49 -16.72 0.14
C THR A 25 6.33 -15.74 0.03
N ILE A 26 5.39 -15.79 0.97
CA ILE A 26 4.24 -14.88 1.00
C ILE A 26 4.74 -13.43 1.14
N TYR A 27 5.62 -13.15 2.11
CA TYR A 27 6.18 -11.81 2.29
C TYR A 27 6.97 -11.33 1.09
N TYR A 28 7.84 -12.20 0.54
CA TYR A 28 8.64 -11.88 -0.64
C TYR A 28 7.78 -11.51 -1.85
N LYS A 29 6.75 -12.31 -2.14
CA LYS A 29 5.81 -12.05 -3.25
C LYS A 29 5.04 -10.75 -3.04
N ASN A 30 4.49 -10.53 -1.84
CA ASN A 30 3.72 -9.34 -1.53
C ASN A 30 4.59 -8.08 -1.65
N MET A 31 5.79 -8.09 -1.08
CA MET A 31 6.73 -6.97 -1.19
C MET A 31 7.15 -6.72 -2.64
N THR A 32 7.50 -7.77 -3.38
CA THR A 32 7.87 -7.66 -4.79
C THR A 32 6.74 -7.07 -5.64
N ASN A 33 5.49 -7.51 -5.39
CA ASN A 33 4.33 -6.96 -6.09
C ASN A 33 4.13 -5.48 -5.76
N LEU A 34 4.20 -5.11 -4.48
CA LEU A 34 4.09 -3.72 -4.03
C LEU A 34 5.13 -2.83 -4.71
N LEU A 35 6.40 -3.28 -4.77
CA LEU A 35 7.47 -2.54 -5.43
C LEU A 35 7.26 -2.43 -6.94
N LYS A 36 6.78 -3.49 -7.60
CA LYS A 36 6.43 -3.47 -9.03
C LYS A 36 5.31 -2.47 -9.32
N VAL A 37 4.26 -2.45 -8.51
CA VAL A 37 3.17 -1.48 -8.64
C VAL A 37 3.71 -0.07 -8.43
N ARG A 38 4.47 0.16 -7.35
CA ARG A 38 5.06 1.45 -7.01
C ARG A 38 5.91 2.02 -8.15
N LYS A 39 6.79 1.20 -8.74
CA LYS A 39 7.72 1.60 -9.82
C LYS A 39 6.98 2.14 -11.06
N LYS A 40 5.76 1.67 -11.30
CA LYS A 40 4.94 2.10 -12.46
C LYS A 40 4.23 3.45 -12.24
N GLN A 41 4.22 3.98 -11.00
CA GLN A 41 3.43 5.17 -10.68
C GLN A 41 4.31 6.42 -10.64
N LYS A 42 4.04 7.39 -11.48
CA LYS A 42 4.74 8.69 -11.51
C LYS A 42 4.59 9.47 -10.19
N ALA A 43 3.46 9.33 -9.51
CA ALA A 43 3.22 9.98 -8.23
C ALA A 43 4.13 9.46 -7.10
N PHE A 44 4.82 8.32 -7.27
CA PHE A 44 5.80 7.81 -6.30
C PHE A 44 7.25 8.20 -6.64
N HIS A 45 7.47 9.09 -7.61
CA HIS A 45 8.80 9.66 -7.84
C HIS A 45 9.32 10.32 -6.55
N PRO A 46 10.62 10.24 -6.22
CA PRO A 46 11.17 10.86 -5.01
C PRO A 46 10.80 12.34 -4.86
N ASP A 47 10.90 13.11 -5.93
CA ASP A 47 10.62 14.56 -5.95
C ASP A 47 9.13 14.90 -6.12
N ALA A 48 8.24 13.90 -6.19
CA ALA A 48 6.81 14.14 -6.27
C ALA A 48 6.27 14.69 -4.95
N ALA A 49 5.34 15.63 -5.04
CA ALA A 49 4.75 16.26 -3.86
C ALA A 49 4.03 15.24 -2.97
N GLN A 50 4.20 15.41 -1.66
CA GLN A 50 3.55 14.60 -0.64
C GLN A 50 2.81 15.48 0.36
N THR A 51 1.57 15.11 0.65
CA THR A 51 0.74 15.79 1.65
C THR A 51 0.16 14.76 2.60
N THR A 52 0.29 15.00 3.90
CA THR A 52 -0.37 14.17 4.92
C THR A 52 -1.84 14.54 5.00
N LEU A 53 -2.71 13.53 5.03
CA LEU A 53 -4.15 13.70 5.19
C LEU A 53 -4.56 13.28 6.61
N LYS A 54 -5.53 13.99 7.19
CA LYS A 54 -6.00 13.73 8.56
C LYS A 54 -7.33 12.97 8.53
N PHE A 55 -7.31 11.70 8.96
CA PHE A 55 -8.48 10.82 9.12
C PHE A 55 -8.58 10.25 10.54
N GLY A 56 -8.10 11.01 11.55
CA GLY A 56 -7.99 10.56 12.93
C GLY A 56 -6.75 9.71 13.20
N SER A 57 -6.61 9.16 14.41
CA SER A 57 -5.42 8.42 14.86
C SER A 57 -5.35 6.97 14.35
N LYS A 58 -6.46 6.44 13.83
CA LYS A 58 -6.58 5.04 13.39
C LYS A 58 -6.20 4.82 11.92
N ILE A 59 -6.08 5.90 11.14
CA ILE A 59 -5.77 5.85 9.71
C ILE A 59 -4.53 6.68 9.41
N PHE A 60 -3.50 6.03 8.91
CA PHE A 60 -2.37 6.71 8.30
C PHE A 60 -2.70 7.01 6.85
N ALA A 61 -2.62 8.28 6.45
CA ALA A 61 -3.01 8.70 5.11
C ALA A 61 -2.06 9.74 4.52
N ILE A 62 -1.63 9.50 3.29
CA ILE A 62 -0.84 10.44 2.50
C ILE A 62 -1.40 10.55 1.08
N LYS A 63 -1.33 11.74 0.52
CA LYS A 63 -1.59 12.00 -0.89
C LYS A 63 -0.27 12.28 -1.60
N ARG A 64 -0.05 11.61 -2.72
CA ARG A 64 1.09 11.83 -3.61
C ARG A 64 0.58 12.42 -4.91
N LEU A 65 1.29 13.44 -5.42
CA LEU A 65 0.97 14.09 -6.68
C LEU A 65 2.23 14.06 -7.57
N SER A 66 2.11 13.51 -8.77
CA SER A 66 3.23 13.45 -9.71
C SER A 66 3.74 14.85 -10.07
N ILE A 67 5.00 14.95 -10.48
CA ILE A 67 5.66 16.22 -10.83
C ILE A 67 4.88 16.93 -11.96
N ASP A 68 4.41 16.16 -12.96
CA ASP A 68 3.58 16.67 -14.06
C ASP A 68 2.12 16.94 -13.66
N LYS A 69 1.76 16.75 -12.37
CA LYS A 69 0.42 16.92 -11.77
C LYS A 69 -0.69 16.09 -12.44
N LYS A 70 -0.34 15.13 -13.32
CA LYS A 70 -1.31 14.31 -14.05
C LYS A 70 -1.76 13.07 -13.28
N GLN A 71 -1.03 12.63 -12.26
CA GLN A 71 -1.39 11.49 -11.44
C GLN A 71 -1.43 11.88 -9.97
N SER A 72 -2.54 11.56 -9.33
CA SER A 72 -2.72 11.69 -7.89
C SER A 72 -3.03 10.32 -7.28
N ILE A 73 -2.28 9.93 -6.24
CA ILE A 73 -2.52 8.69 -5.51
C ILE A 73 -2.75 9.02 -4.04
N THR A 74 -3.87 8.56 -3.51
CA THR A 74 -4.17 8.60 -2.07
C THR A 74 -3.88 7.24 -1.46
N CYS A 75 -2.89 7.20 -0.57
CA CYS A 75 -2.52 6.01 0.18
C CYS A 75 -3.21 6.07 1.55
N LEU A 76 -3.95 5.03 1.89
CA LEU A 76 -4.66 4.90 3.16
C LEU A 76 -4.26 3.58 3.80
N THR A 77 -3.90 3.62 5.08
CA THR A 77 -3.57 2.44 5.86
C THR A 77 -4.33 2.47 7.18
N ASN A 78 -5.13 1.45 7.42
CA ASN A 78 -5.68 1.18 8.75
C ASN A 78 -4.56 0.64 9.63
N VAL A 79 -4.20 1.37 10.69
CA VAL A 79 -3.12 0.99 11.62
C VAL A 79 -3.63 0.25 12.86
N THR A 80 -4.87 -0.23 12.81
CA THR A 80 -5.52 -0.93 13.93
C THR A 80 -5.92 -2.35 13.58
N CYS A 81 -6.19 -3.17 14.61
CA CYS A 81 -6.72 -4.53 14.49
C CYS A 81 -8.25 -4.58 14.27
N GLU A 82 -8.91 -3.43 14.13
CA GLU A 82 -10.36 -3.34 13.89
C GLU A 82 -10.65 -2.81 12.50
N LYS A 83 -11.84 -3.07 11.98
CA LYS A 83 -12.33 -2.43 10.75
C LYS A 83 -12.51 -0.93 10.98
N GLN A 84 -12.12 -0.12 10.00
CA GLN A 84 -12.29 1.31 10.03
C GLN A 84 -13.08 1.80 8.81
N LEU A 85 -13.98 2.77 9.05
CA LEU A 85 -14.70 3.49 8.00
C LEU A 85 -14.05 4.86 7.78
N VAL A 86 -13.54 5.09 6.60
CA VAL A 86 -12.91 6.34 6.22
C VAL A 86 -13.87 7.16 5.37
N ASN A 87 -14.22 8.36 5.82
CA ASN A 87 -14.97 9.32 5.01
C ASN A 87 -14.00 10.00 4.04
N LEU A 88 -14.08 9.65 2.77
CA LEU A 88 -13.28 10.29 1.73
C LEU A 88 -14.06 11.51 1.21
N ASN A 89 -13.49 12.72 1.39
CA ASN A 89 -14.01 13.95 0.76
C ASN A 89 -13.67 13.97 -0.74
N MET A 90 -13.90 12.84 -1.39
CA MET A 90 -13.72 12.67 -2.83
C MET A 90 -15.09 12.66 -3.49
N ASN A 91 -15.19 13.17 -4.71
CA ASN A 91 -16.40 13.07 -5.50
C ASN A 91 -16.80 11.58 -5.64
N LYS A 92 -18.10 11.30 -5.60
CA LYS A 92 -18.60 9.94 -5.85
C LYS A 92 -18.05 9.47 -7.19
N GLY A 93 -17.48 8.27 -7.24
CA GLY A 93 -16.93 7.76 -8.48
C GLY A 93 -16.29 6.39 -8.37
N LYS A 94 -15.84 5.92 -9.52
CA LYS A 94 -15.04 4.70 -9.64
C LYS A 94 -13.57 5.10 -9.48
N PHE A 95 -12.90 4.47 -8.55
CA PHE A 95 -11.47 4.66 -8.32
C PHE A 95 -10.76 3.32 -8.47
N LYS A 96 -9.52 3.36 -8.91
CA LYS A 96 -8.71 2.15 -9.03
C LYS A 96 -7.88 1.96 -7.75
N ASN A 97 -8.02 0.79 -7.10
CA ASN A 97 -7.06 0.37 -6.08
C ASN A 97 -5.89 -0.32 -6.77
N LEU A 98 -4.76 0.34 -6.80
CA LEU A 98 -3.56 -0.10 -7.52
C LEU A 98 -2.96 -1.39 -6.95
N LEU A 99 -3.09 -1.65 -5.63
CA LEU A 99 -2.52 -2.83 -4.99
C LEU A 99 -3.27 -4.13 -5.33
N GLN A 100 -4.55 -4.02 -5.63
CA GLN A 100 -5.41 -5.16 -5.98
C GLN A 100 -5.79 -5.18 -7.46
N ASP A 101 -5.40 -4.14 -8.21
CA ASP A 101 -5.81 -3.93 -9.61
C ASP A 101 -7.33 -3.99 -9.82
N LYS A 102 -8.09 -3.49 -8.84
CA LYS A 102 -9.55 -3.52 -8.82
C LYS A 102 -10.13 -2.13 -8.77
N LEU A 103 -11.26 -1.96 -9.48
CA LEU A 103 -12.10 -0.78 -9.32
C LEU A 103 -12.82 -0.87 -7.97
N ILE A 104 -12.80 0.22 -7.22
CA ILE A 104 -13.57 0.40 -6.01
C ILE A 104 -14.56 1.54 -6.22
N PHE A 105 -15.80 1.33 -5.80
CA PHE A 105 -16.78 2.39 -5.74
C PHE A 105 -16.62 3.11 -4.41
N VAL A 106 -16.32 4.40 -4.48
CA VAL A 106 -16.30 5.25 -3.29
C VAL A 106 -17.60 6.05 -3.25
N ASN A 107 -18.50 5.66 -2.36
CA ASN A 107 -19.71 6.40 -2.08
C ASN A 107 -19.57 7.10 -0.72
N LYS A 108 -18.70 8.14 -0.66
CA LYS A 108 -18.35 8.90 0.53
C LYS A 108 -17.58 8.12 1.64
N ARG A 109 -17.76 6.79 1.77
CA ARG A 109 -17.13 5.97 2.80
C ARG A 109 -16.40 4.79 2.19
N LEU A 110 -15.20 4.52 2.69
CA LEU A 110 -14.40 3.35 2.36
C LEU A 110 -14.16 2.53 3.62
N GLU A 111 -14.56 1.25 3.61
CA GLU A 111 -14.21 0.32 4.68
C GLU A 111 -12.78 -0.22 4.45
N LEU A 112 -11.96 -0.13 5.46
CA LEU A 112 -10.63 -0.73 5.52
C LEU A 112 -10.63 -1.84 6.57
N LYS A 113 -10.25 -3.06 6.16
CA LYS A 113 -10.03 -4.18 7.07
C LYS A 113 -8.86 -3.89 8.02
N PRO A 114 -8.71 -4.66 9.14
CA PRO A 114 -7.54 -4.57 10.00
C PRO A 114 -6.24 -4.57 9.19
N PHE A 115 -5.36 -3.62 9.47
CA PHE A 115 -4.03 -3.46 8.84
C PHE A 115 -4.04 -3.38 7.30
N GLN A 116 -5.20 -3.11 6.71
CA GLN A 116 -5.30 -2.99 5.25
C GLN A 116 -4.72 -1.67 4.76
N THR A 117 -3.94 -1.77 3.68
CA THR A 117 -3.48 -0.63 2.89
C THR A 117 -4.17 -0.63 1.53
N VAL A 118 -4.57 0.55 1.06
CA VAL A 118 -5.08 0.79 -0.30
C VAL A 118 -4.38 1.98 -0.93
N TRP A 119 -4.13 1.90 -2.23
CA TRP A 119 -3.60 3.00 -3.04
C TRP A 119 -4.65 3.35 -4.09
N ILE A 120 -5.30 4.48 -3.89
CA ILE A 120 -6.43 4.92 -4.71
C ILE A 120 -5.96 5.96 -5.71
N THR A 121 -6.27 5.73 -6.98
CA THR A 121 -6.05 6.70 -8.06
C THR A 121 -7.32 6.85 -8.90
N ASN A 122 -7.46 7.97 -9.55
CA ASN A 122 -8.52 8.25 -10.53
C ASN A 122 -8.28 7.42 -11.79
#